data_17ebb78c7fd948d25d5c368b9c1af66d
#
_entry.id   17ebb78c7fd948d25d5c368b9c1af66d
#
_cell.length_a   1.000
_cell.length_b   1.000
_cell.length_c   1.000
_cell.angle_alpha   90.00
_cell.angle_beta   90.00
_cell.angle_gamma   90.00
#
_symmetry.space_group_name_H-M   'P 1'
#
loop_
_entity.id
_entity.type
_entity.pdbx_description
1 polymer ?
#
loop_
_entity_poly.entity_id
_entity_poly.type
_entity_poly.pdbx_seq_one_letter_code
_entity_poly.pdbx_strand_id
1 'polypeptide(L)'
;MDIARPDIKKQKRRRLIISAGMGVVVLAAAVVAVARLKPAAPTVDASTVWPDTVKRGNMIRQVRGSTGLLVPREDSIELIPALTDATVVRIRVLPGAMVTPNTVIMDLADPQLQQQVLNAKLALQAAQADYKSLQASLQSTLMDKKMTAAQINADYTQDQLVAQTDKALFELGVTSGQAYNKSKTTADQLATQHQLSLQQLEVNEKNIEIQLASAQTKIDQAKALLDLYQKQQAALQVKSTISGALAPLATPLQVGQHVAAGTSVAEVIQRDKLKAALQIAETQARDIQLDQPASIDTHNGVIPGHVTRIDPAVVNGTRTVDVTLDGPLPPGAVPQLSVDGTIDLERLTDVLYVGRPALGNENSTLSLFRMDSDHKTAVRVPVKVGRASVNSIQVLDGLKEGDTVILSDMSRWDNVDRIRLE
;
A
#
# COMPACT_ATOMS: atom_id res chain seq x y z
N MET A 1 128.94 18.98 -30.07
CA MET A 1 127.95 19.90 -29.42
C MET A 1 126.55 19.44 -29.80
N ASP A 2 126.02 18.73 -28.95
CA ASP A 2 124.68 18.15 -29.19
C ASP A 2 123.61 18.92 -28.43
N ILE A 3 122.67 19.47 -29.18
CA ILE A 3 121.60 20.28 -28.63
C ILE A 3 120.37 19.36 -28.47
N ALA A 4 120.00 19.16 -27.23
CA ALA A 4 118.84 18.30 -26.88
C ALA A 4 117.56 19.02 -27.33
N ARG A 5 116.72 18.34 -28.15
CA ARG A 5 115.40 18.77 -28.54
C ARG A 5 114.35 18.53 -27.42
N PRO A 6 113.53 19.44 -27.09
CA PRO A 6 112.49 19.25 -26.05
C PRO A 6 111.33 18.31 -26.53
N ASP A 7 110.87 17.47 -25.65
CA ASP A 7 109.88 16.38 -25.80
C ASP A 7 108.47 16.89 -26.13
N ILE A 8 108.16 17.08 -27.41
CA ILE A 8 106.84 17.58 -27.91
C ILE A 8 105.70 16.51 -27.67
N LYS A 9 106.04 15.22 -27.43
CA LYS A 9 105.07 14.17 -27.24
C LYS A 9 104.34 14.21 -25.89
N LYS A 10 104.97 14.70 -24.83
CA LYS A 10 104.32 14.83 -23.48
C LYS A 10 103.31 15.92 -23.41
N GLN A 11 103.48 17.04 -24.11
CA GLN A 11 102.56 18.19 -24.15
C GLN A 11 101.26 17.89 -24.93
N LYS A 12 101.36 17.11 -26.04
CA LYS A 12 100.21 16.69 -26.82
C LYS A 12 99.30 15.70 -26.04
N ARG A 13 99.90 14.77 -25.31
CA ARG A 13 99.15 13.83 -24.46
C ARG A 13 98.45 14.53 -23.30
N ARG A 14 99.09 15.52 -22.69
CA ARG A 14 98.45 16.24 -21.59
C ARG A 14 97.27 17.12 -22.06
N ARG A 15 97.35 17.74 -23.26
CA ARG A 15 96.24 18.44 -23.90
C ARG A 15 95.13 17.56 -24.31
N LEU A 16 95.42 16.34 -24.79
CA LEU A 16 94.40 15.38 -25.17
C LEU A 16 93.63 14.78 -23.95
N ILE A 17 94.32 14.58 -22.82
CA ILE A 17 93.69 14.11 -21.57
C ILE A 17 92.83 15.25 -20.95
N ILE A 18 93.28 16.51 -21.01
CA ILE A 18 92.50 17.66 -20.51
C ILE A 18 91.28 17.92 -21.39
N SER A 19 91.40 17.80 -22.73
CA SER A 19 90.25 17.93 -23.62
C SER A 19 89.28 16.78 -23.52
N ALA A 20 89.75 15.55 -23.31
CA ALA A 20 88.92 14.39 -23.05
C ALA A 20 88.20 14.50 -21.70
N GLY A 21 88.87 14.96 -20.64
CA GLY A 21 88.31 15.26 -19.33
C GLY A 21 87.26 16.36 -19.38
N MET A 22 87.49 17.42 -20.11
CA MET A 22 86.54 18.49 -20.31
C MET A 22 85.31 18.04 -21.11
N GLY A 23 85.47 17.15 -22.10
CA GLY A 23 84.39 16.51 -22.84
C GLY A 23 83.52 15.68 -21.97
N VAL A 24 84.09 14.89 -21.05
CA VAL A 24 83.33 14.05 -20.09
C VAL A 24 82.59 14.94 -19.12
N VAL A 25 83.13 16.05 -18.61
CA VAL A 25 82.42 16.95 -17.72
C VAL A 25 81.28 17.68 -18.42
N VAL A 26 81.45 18.13 -19.67
CA VAL A 26 80.38 18.69 -20.48
C VAL A 26 79.26 17.67 -20.75
N LEU A 27 79.64 16.42 -21.06
CA LEU A 27 78.69 15.35 -21.30
C LEU A 27 77.94 14.97 -20.02
N ALA A 28 78.62 14.92 -18.87
CA ALA A 28 78.00 14.72 -17.58
C ALA A 28 77.06 15.91 -17.19
N ALA A 29 77.45 17.16 -17.45
CA ALA A 29 76.61 18.31 -17.23
C ALA A 29 75.37 18.33 -18.17
N ALA A 30 75.58 17.92 -19.45
CA ALA A 30 74.45 17.77 -20.37
C ALA A 30 73.48 16.64 -19.94
N VAL A 31 73.99 15.50 -19.49
CA VAL A 31 73.15 14.41 -18.96
C VAL A 31 72.40 14.85 -17.71
N VAL A 32 73.02 15.57 -16.78
CA VAL A 32 72.37 16.13 -15.60
C VAL A 32 71.34 17.22 -15.99
N ALA A 33 71.65 18.04 -16.99
CA ALA A 33 70.68 19.03 -17.49
C ALA A 33 69.47 18.35 -18.15
N VAL A 34 69.67 17.30 -18.97
CA VAL A 34 68.59 16.53 -19.58
C VAL A 34 67.81 15.71 -18.54
N ALA A 35 68.49 15.15 -17.52
CA ALA A 35 67.83 14.48 -16.42
C ALA A 35 66.98 15.38 -15.50
N ARG A 36 67.28 16.68 -15.49
CA ARG A 36 66.50 17.70 -14.78
C ARG A 36 65.36 18.32 -15.62
N LEU A 37 65.32 18.05 -16.93
CA LEU A 37 64.18 18.43 -17.77
C LEU A 37 63.00 17.55 -17.36
N LYS A 38 61.96 18.15 -16.76
CA LYS A 38 60.70 17.47 -16.55
C LYS A 38 60.13 17.07 -17.92
N PRO A 39 59.62 15.83 -18.08
CA PRO A 39 58.94 15.46 -19.33
C PRO A 39 57.88 16.46 -19.70
N ALA A 40 57.75 16.78 -20.97
CA ALA A 40 56.70 17.67 -21.45
C ALA A 40 55.33 17.08 -21.04
N ALA A 41 54.48 17.93 -20.41
CA ALA A 41 53.15 17.50 -20.03
C ALA A 41 52.38 17.03 -21.28
N PRO A 42 51.76 15.84 -21.26
CA PRO A 42 50.93 15.37 -22.37
C PRO A 42 49.78 16.35 -22.63
N THR A 43 49.44 16.51 -23.91
CA THR A 43 48.32 17.35 -24.33
C THR A 43 47.02 16.58 -24.33
N VAL A 44 45.96 17.21 -23.85
CA VAL A 44 44.60 16.70 -23.78
C VAL A 44 43.71 17.72 -24.49
N ASP A 45 42.82 17.22 -25.34
CA ASP A 45 41.85 18.05 -26.05
C ASP A 45 40.87 18.68 -25.04
N ALA A 46 40.82 20.00 -24.97
CA ALA A 46 39.97 20.77 -24.07
C ALA A 46 38.46 20.47 -24.28
N SER A 47 38.08 20.06 -25.49
CA SER A 47 36.68 19.73 -25.78
C SER A 47 36.20 18.41 -25.08
N THR A 48 37.13 17.57 -24.66
CA THR A 48 36.83 16.26 -24.03
C THR A 48 36.77 16.30 -22.51
N VAL A 49 37.15 17.45 -21.92
CA VAL A 49 37.15 17.59 -20.45
C VAL A 49 35.96 18.39 -19.95
N TRP A 50 35.48 18.00 -18.80
CA TRP A 50 34.38 18.72 -18.10
C TRP A 50 34.93 19.42 -16.88
N PRO A 51 35.23 20.71 -16.99
CA PRO A 51 35.66 21.51 -15.85
C PRO A 51 34.48 21.94 -15.01
N ASP A 52 34.62 21.91 -13.69
CA ASP A 52 33.69 22.56 -12.76
C ASP A 52 34.44 23.22 -11.61
N THR A 53 33.82 24.25 -11.03
CA THR A 53 34.43 25.07 -9.99
C THR A 53 33.90 24.63 -8.62
N VAL A 54 34.83 24.50 -7.66
CA VAL A 54 34.49 24.22 -6.26
C VAL A 54 33.74 25.39 -5.66
N LYS A 55 32.57 25.14 -5.13
CA LYS A 55 31.67 26.13 -4.52
C LYS A 55 31.53 25.86 -3.02
N ARG A 56 31.25 26.89 -2.26
CA ARG A 56 30.87 26.81 -0.86
C ARG A 56 29.40 27.14 -0.71
N GLY A 57 28.64 26.31 0.00
CA GLY A 57 27.22 26.53 0.20
C GLY A 57 26.47 25.31 0.70
N ASN A 58 25.16 25.33 0.51
CA ASN A 58 24.30 24.23 0.90
C ASN A 58 24.25 23.17 -0.21
N MET A 59 24.55 21.92 0.14
CA MET A 59 24.47 20.79 -0.76
C MET A 59 23.35 19.87 -0.30
N ILE A 60 22.42 19.53 -1.20
CA ILE A 60 21.39 18.51 -0.92
C ILE A 60 21.96 17.18 -1.39
N ARG A 61 22.04 16.24 -0.46
CA ARG A 61 22.39 14.85 -0.79
C ARG A 61 21.15 14.13 -1.29
N GLN A 62 21.19 13.71 -2.54
CA GLN A 62 20.09 13.04 -3.22
C GLN A 62 20.51 11.64 -3.68
N VAL A 63 19.57 10.73 -3.67
CA VAL A 63 19.69 9.43 -4.35
C VAL A 63 18.67 9.35 -5.47
N ARG A 64 19.08 8.68 -6.54
CA ARG A 64 18.21 8.44 -7.70
C ARG A 64 17.81 6.98 -7.76
N GLY A 65 16.52 6.72 -8.01
CA GLY A 65 16.05 5.38 -8.36
C GLY A 65 16.61 4.95 -9.72
N SER A 66 17.06 3.72 -9.82
CA SER A 66 17.54 3.16 -11.09
C SER A 66 16.40 2.98 -12.09
N THR A 67 15.22 2.63 -11.60
CA THR A 67 13.96 2.54 -12.33
C THR A 67 12.82 2.88 -11.37
N GLY A 68 11.78 3.54 -11.85
CA GLY A 68 10.57 3.81 -11.11
C GLY A 68 9.35 3.52 -11.95
N LEU A 69 8.26 3.09 -11.32
CA LEU A 69 6.97 2.86 -11.94
C LEU A 69 5.88 3.56 -11.14
N LEU A 70 4.94 4.18 -11.83
CA LEU A 70 3.68 4.57 -11.20
C LEU A 70 2.85 3.32 -10.97
N VAL A 71 2.46 3.07 -9.73
CA VAL A 71 1.59 1.95 -9.37
C VAL A 71 0.36 2.48 -8.62
N PRO A 72 -0.79 1.81 -8.72
CA PRO A 72 -1.95 2.18 -7.92
C PRO A 72 -1.62 2.06 -6.43
N ARG A 73 -2.20 2.94 -5.63
CA ARG A 73 -2.16 2.80 -4.16
C ARG A 73 -3.04 1.61 -3.75
N GLU A 74 -2.69 0.96 -2.66
CA GLU A 74 -3.42 -0.21 -2.16
C GLU A 74 -4.90 0.10 -1.86
N ASP A 75 -5.19 1.31 -1.38
CA ASP A 75 -6.55 1.79 -1.10
C ASP A 75 -7.34 2.21 -2.35
N SER A 76 -6.70 2.18 -3.52
CA SER A 76 -7.29 2.58 -4.81
C SER A 76 -7.64 1.40 -5.71
N ILE A 77 -7.39 0.18 -5.26
CA ILE A 77 -7.66 -1.05 -6.00
C ILE A 77 -8.85 -1.76 -5.37
N GLU A 78 -9.87 -2.04 -6.15
CA GLU A 78 -10.98 -2.90 -5.77
C GLU A 78 -10.92 -4.21 -6.54
N LEU A 79 -10.70 -5.30 -5.81
CA LEU A 79 -10.83 -6.66 -6.34
C LEU A 79 -12.24 -7.17 -6.07
N ILE A 80 -12.98 -7.54 -7.09
CA ILE A 80 -14.35 -8.04 -6.99
C ILE A 80 -14.32 -9.55 -7.18
N PRO A 81 -14.49 -10.36 -6.11
CA PRO A 81 -14.54 -11.81 -6.22
C PRO A 81 -15.92 -12.32 -6.61
N ALA A 82 -15.98 -13.48 -7.24
CA ALA A 82 -17.20 -14.27 -7.34
C ALA A 82 -17.63 -14.75 -5.96
N LEU A 83 -18.88 -14.51 -5.53
CA LEU A 83 -19.37 -14.94 -4.22
C LEU A 83 -19.80 -16.42 -4.19
N THR A 84 -20.14 -16.97 -5.35
CA THR A 84 -20.55 -18.37 -5.53
C THR A 84 -19.86 -18.95 -6.75
N ASP A 85 -19.86 -20.28 -6.85
CA ASP A 85 -19.46 -20.98 -8.05
C ASP A 85 -20.43 -20.61 -9.19
N ALA A 86 -19.90 -20.05 -10.26
CA ALA A 86 -20.74 -19.52 -11.32
C ALA A 86 -20.08 -19.66 -12.69
N THR A 87 -20.87 -19.49 -13.74
CA THR A 87 -20.39 -19.46 -15.14
C THR A 87 -20.56 -18.06 -15.72
N VAL A 88 -19.56 -17.56 -16.41
CA VAL A 88 -19.62 -16.26 -17.11
C VAL A 88 -20.60 -16.33 -18.27
N VAL A 89 -21.69 -15.58 -18.18
CA VAL A 89 -22.71 -15.51 -19.26
C VAL A 89 -22.41 -14.42 -20.26
N ARG A 90 -22.02 -13.25 -19.75
CA ARG A 90 -21.77 -12.08 -20.57
C ARG A 90 -20.77 -11.14 -19.90
N ILE A 91 -19.84 -10.65 -20.68
CA ILE A 91 -18.95 -9.55 -20.30
C ILE A 91 -19.52 -8.27 -20.93
N ARG A 92 -19.90 -7.29 -20.10
CA ARG A 92 -20.50 -6.03 -20.52
C ARG A 92 -19.50 -4.92 -20.73
N VAL A 93 -18.43 -4.92 -19.91
CA VAL A 93 -17.40 -3.89 -19.93
C VAL A 93 -16.04 -4.56 -20.13
N LEU A 94 -15.28 -4.03 -21.09
CA LEU A 94 -13.94 -4.53 -21.40
C LEU A 94 -12.87 -3.80 -20.56
N PRO A 95 -11.72 -4.44 -20.31
CA PRO A 95 -10.58 -3.80 -19.65
C PRO A 95 -10.18 -2.48 -20.34
N GLY A 96 -9.81 -1.49 -19.56
CA GLY A 96 -9.48 -0.13 -20.00
C GLY A 96 -10.66 0.85 -19.98
N ALA A 97 -11.91 0.37 -19.92
CA ALA A 97 -13.09 1.24 -19.84
C ALA A 97 -13.25 1.85 -18.44
N MET A 98 -13.79 3.07 -18.39
CA MET A 98 -14.15 3.74 -17.13
C MET A 98 -15.48 3.19 -16.61
N VAL A 99 -15.52 2.88 -15.33
CA VAL A 99 -16.70 2.43 -14.61
C VAL A 99 -17.01 3.39 -13.44
N THR A 100 -18.27 3.44 -13.07
CA THR A 100 -18.77 4.18 -11.91
C THR A 100 -19.45 3.21 -10.94
N PRO A 101 -19.73 3.61 -9.68
CA PRO A 101 -20.48 2.78 -8.76
C PRO A 101 -21.77 2.26 -9.38
N ASN A 102 -22.07 0.98 -9.14
CA ASN A 102 -23.19 0.21 -9.70
C ASN A 102 -23.13 -0.09 -11.21
N THR A 103 -22.05 0.27 -11.93
CA THR A 103 -21.86 -0.20 -13.30
C THR A 103 -21.71 -1.72 -13.32
N VAL A 104 -22.56 -2.41 -14.08
CA VAL A 104 -22.50 -3.87 -14.26
C VAL A 104 -21.36 -4.20 -15.23
N ILE A 105 -20.34 -4.89 -14.72
CA ILE A 105 -19.13 -5.29 -15.47
C ILE A 105 -19.40 -6.57 -16.25
N MET A 106 -20.00 -7.57 -15.59
CA MET A 106 -20.36 -8.85 -16.21
C MET A 106 -21.56 -9.51 -15.52
N ASP A 107 -22.20 -10.42 -16.24
CA ASP A 107 -23.27 -11.27 -15.72
C ASP A 107 -22.73 -12.71 -15.54
N LEU A 108 -22.95 -13.26 -14.36
CA LEU A 108 -22.68 -14.65 -14.02
C LEU A 108 -23.98 -15.41 -13.91
N ALA A 109 -23.96 -16.73 -14.06
CA ALA A 109 -25.09 -17.62 -13.82
C ALA A 109 -24.68 -18.75 -12.87
N ASP A 110 -25.57 -19.01 -11.93
CA ASP A 110 -25.50 -20.14 -11.02
C ASP A 110 -26.90 -20.80 -10.95
N PRO A 111 -27.16 -21.87 -11.71
CA PRO A 111 -28.44 -22.57 -11.69
C PRO A 111 -28.76 -23.20 -10.32
N GLN A 112 -27.74 -23.61 -9.57
CA GLN A 112 -27.93 -24.19 -8.25
C GLN A 112 -28.41 -23.15 -7.25
N LEU A 113 -27.85 -21.95 -7.28
CA LEU A 113 -28.33 -20.84 -6.47
C LEU A 113 -29.75 -20.42 -6.80
N GLN A 114 -30.15 -20.45 -8.07
CA GLN A 114 -31.55 -20.20 -8.45
C GLN A 114 -32.50 -21.21 -7.79
N GLN A 115 -32.13 -22.50 -7.78
CA GLN A 115 -32.90 -23.53 -7.08
C GLN A 115 -32.95 -23.28 -5.57
N GLN A 116 -31.84 -22.86 -4.96
CA GLN A 116 -31.79 -22.54 -3.52
C GLN A 116 -32.71 -21.36 -3.17
N VAL A 117 -32.73 -20.31 -3.99
CA VAL A 117 -33.64 -19.16 -3.82
C VAL A 117 -35.10 -19.61 -3.88
N LEU A 118 -35.44 -20.46 -4.86
CA LEU A 118 -36.80 -21.00 -4.97
C LEU A 118 -37.17 -21.81 -3.76
N ASN A 119 -36.33 -22.74 -3.30
CA ASN A 119 -36.55 -23.57 -2.14
C ASN A 119 -36.72 -22.75 -0.85
N ALA A 120 -35.84 -21.71 -0.65
CA ALA A 120 -35.96 -20.84 0.51
C ALA A 120 -37.23 -19.99 0.48
N LYS A 121 -37.68 -19.56 -0.70
CA LYS A 121 -38.97 -18.87 -0.87
C LYS A 121 -40.16 -19.78 -0.48
N LEU A 122 -40.14 -21.02 -0.94
CA LEU A 122 -41.19 -22.02 -0.59
C LEU A 122 -41.17 -22.33 0.91
N ALA A 123 -39.97 -22.45 1.51
CA ALA A 123 -39.84 -22.67 2.95
C ALA A 123 -40.41 -21.51 3.78
N LEU A 124 -40.18 -20.27 3.36
CA LEU A 124 -40.78 -19.09 3.99
C LEU A 124 -42.29 -19.09 3.87
N GLN A 125 -42.84 -19.43 2.69
CA GLN A 125 -44.29 -19.51 2.51
C GLN A 125 -44.90 -20.63 3.39
N ALA A 126 -44.26 -21.79 3.50
CA ALA A 126 -44.69 -22.87 4.38
C ALA A 126 -44.70 -22.43 5.86
N ALA A 127 -43.62 -21.83 6.34
CA ALA A 127 -43.52 -21.33 7.71
C ALA A 127 -44.60 -20.26 8.04
N GLN A 128 -44.93 -19.40 7.07
CA GLN A 128 -46.02 -18.43 7.20
C GLN A 128 -47.39 -19.07 7.24
N ALA A 129 -47.63 -20.12 6.44
CA ALA A 129 -48.88 -20.89 6.45
C ALA A 129 -49.04 -21.64 7.79
N ASP A 130 -47.97 -22.28 8.27
CA ASP A 130 -47.99 -23.00 9.56
C ASP A 130 -48.25 -22.03 10.72
N TYR A 131 -47.66 -20.85 10.71
CA TYR A 131 -47.94 -19.81 11.72
C TYR A 131 -49.42 -19.42 11.74
N LYS A 132 -50.03 -19.18 10.57
CA LYS A 132 -51.45 -18.81 10.47
C LYS A 132 -52.36 -19.93 10.94
N SER A 133 -52.07 -21.18 10.57
CA SER A 133 -52.81 -22.37 11.02
C SER A 133 -52.71 -22.53 12.54
N LEU A 134 -51.51 -22.43 13.10
CA LEU A 134 -51.28 -22.48 14.52
C LEU A 134 -52.03 -21.36 15.25
N GLN A 135 -51.96 -20.12 14.75
CA GLN A 135 -52.65 -18.95 15.32
C GLN A 135 -54.15 -19.19 15.38
N ALA A 136 -54.78 -19.69 14.28
CA ALA A 136 -56.21 -20.00 14.24
C ALA A 136 -56.60 -21.09 15.23
N SER A 137 -55.81 -22.16 15.31
CA SER A 137 -56.03 -23.28 16.27
C SER A 137 -55.93 -22.85 17.73
N LEU A 138 -54.89 -22.05 18.05
CA LEU A 138 -54.70 -21.55 19.41
C LEU A 138 -55.78 -20.54 19.81
N GLN A 139 -56.23 -19.70 18.85
CA GLN A 139 -57.36 -18.77 19.09
C GLN A 139 -58.66 -19.48 19.35
N SER A 140 -58.96 -20.60 18.63
CA SER A 140 -60.13 -21.47 18.91
C SER A 140 -60.02 -22.06 20.31
N THR A 141 -58.85 -22.63 20.66
CA THR A 141 -58.62 -23.19 22.00
C THR A 141 -58.79 -22.15 23.12
N LEU A 142 -58.31 -20.95 22.91
CA LEU A 142 -58.51 -19.83 23.87
C LEU A 142 -59.99 -19.48 24.04
N MET A 143 -60.74 -19.45 22.92
CA MET A 143 -62.18 -19.19 22.98
C MET A 143 -62.94 -20.26 23.78
N ASP A 144 -62.64 -21.52 23.59
CA ASP A 144 -63.24 -22.64 24.34
C ASP A 144 -62.92 -22.50 25.84
N LYS A 145 -61.70 -22.13 26.19
CA LYS A 145 -61.31 -21.90 27.59
C LYS A 145 -62.00 -20.70 28.19
N LYS A 146 -62.20 -19.61 27.42
CA LYS A 146 -62.95 -18.43 27.84
C LYS A 146 -64.44 -18.77 28.04
N MET A 147 -65.05 -19.56 27.19
CA MET A 147 -66.43 -20.02 27.39
C MET A 147 -66.57 -20.86 28.68
N THR A 148 -65.64 -21.77 28.94
CA THR A 148 -65.64 -22.57 30.18
C THR A 148 -65.53 -21.69 31.43
N ALA A 149 -64.60 -20.70 31.43
CA ALA A 149 -64.43 -19.77 32.53
C ALA A 149 -65.65 -18.86 32.73
N ALA A 150 -66.34 -18.46 31.65
CA ALA A 150 -67.57 -17.67 31.73
C ALA A 150 -68.72 -18.49 32.34
N GLN A 151 -68.83 -19.81 32.01
CA GLN A 151 -69.80 -20.70 32.63
C GLN A 151 -69.53 -20.83 34.15
N ILE A 152 -68.29 -21.12 34.55
CA ILE A 152 -67.93 -21.20 35.98
C ILE A 152 -68.25 -19.91 36.72
N ASN A 153 -67.99 -18.72 36.09
CA ASN A 153 -68.33 -17.43 36.68
C ASN A 153 -69.86 -17.26 36.84
N ALA A 154 -70.64 -17.68 35.87
CA ALA A 154 -72.13 -17.63 35.97
C ALA A 154 -72.61 -18.49 37.11
N ASP A 155 -72.14 -19.76 37.22
CA ASP A 155 -72.49 -20.67 38.31
C ASP A 155 -72.06 -20.11 39.68
N TYR A 156 -70.86 -19.59 39.79
CA TYR A 156 -70.36 -18.88 41.01
C TYR A 156 -71.28 -17.72 41.42
N THR A 157 -71.61 -16.86 40.46
CA THR A 157 -72.46 -15.70 40.73
C THR A 157 -73.83 -16.07 41.22
N GLN A 158 -74.45 -17.15 40.62
CA GLN A 158 -75.69 -17.69 41.01
C GLN A 158 -75.68 -18.25 42.43
N ASP A 159 -74.73 -19.13 42.76
CA ASP A 159 -74.66 -19.77 44.09
C ASP A 159 -74.21 -18.78 45.18
N GLN A 160 -73.45 -17.76 44.85
CA GLN A 160 -73.14 -16.62 45.72
C GLN A 160 -74.44 -15.88 46.14
N LEU A 161 -75.31 -15.60 45.16
CA LEU A 161 -76.61 -14.97 45.43
C LEU A 161 -77.51 -15.86 46.33
N VAL A 162 -77.52 -17.21 46.08
CA VAL A 162 -78.25 -18.17 46.91
C VAL A 162 -77.72 -18.18 48.33
N ALA A 163 -76.37 -18.19 48.53
CA ALA A 163 -75.72 -18.14 49.83
C ALA A 163 -75.99 -16.82 50.59
N GLN A 164 -76.06 -15.74 49.89
CA GLN A 164 -76.44 -14.41 50.48
C GLN A 164 -77.86 -14.40 50.89
N THR A 165 -78.82 -14.99 50.12
CA THR A 165 -80.23 -15.07 50.45
C THR A 165 -80.45 -15.98 51.65
N ASP A 166 -79.80 -17.16 51.65
CA ASP A 166 -79.89 -18.10 52.77
C ASP A 166 -79.31 -17.51 54.07
N LYS A 167 -78.28 -16.75 53.98
CA LYS A 167 -77.74 -16.00 55.12
C LYS A 167 -78.75 -15.06 55.70
N ALA A 168 -79.39 -14.20 54.87
CA ALA A 168 -80.45 -13.24 55.34
C ALA A 168 -81.62 -13.97 55.92
N LEU A 169 -82.07 -15.09 55.37
CA LEU A 169 -83.20 -15.95 55.90
C LEU A 169 -82.78 -16.63 57.20
N PHE A 170 -81.55 -17.02 57.38
CA PHE A 170 -81.05 -17.60 58.63
C PHE A 170 -80.99 -16.55 59.75
N GLU A 171 -80.52 -15.36 59.46
CA GLU A 171 -80.53 -14.28 60.41
C GLU A 171 -81.91 -13.87 60.88
N LEU A 172 -82.98 -14.06 60.02
CA LEU A 172 -84.36 -13.84 60.35
C LEU A 172 -85.00 -15.07 61.04
N GLY A 173 -84.26 -16.20 61.23
CA GLY A 173 -84.74 -17.42 61.84
C GLY A 173 -85.69 -18.26 60.96
N VAL A 174 -85.78 -18.03 59.65
CA VAL A 174 -86.65 -18.64 58.70
C VAL A 174 -86.07 -19.96 58.14
N THR A 175 -84.71 -20.12 58.02
CA THR A 175 -84.02 -21.26 57.50
C THR A 175 -83.09 -21.92 58.54
N SER A 176 -82.73 -23.22 58.33
CA SER A 176 -81.84 -23.95 59.24
C SER A 176 -80.37 -23.57 59.02
N GLY A 177 -79.53 -23.56 60.08
CA GLY A 177 -78.08 -23.31 59.94
C GLY A 177 -77.41 -24.36 59.04
N GLN A 178 -77.95 -25.57 58.91
CA GLN A 178 -77.42 -26.58 57.96
C GLN A 178 -77.65 -26.19 56.50
N ALA A 179 -78.77 -25.57 56.14
CA ALA A 179 -79.06 -25.10 54.78
C ALA A 179 -78.13 -23.97 54.41
N TYR A 180 -77.99 -22.94 55.30
CA TYR A 180 -77.06 -21.86 55.10
C TYR A 180 -75.60 -22.35 54.97
N ASN A 181 -75.13 -23.22 55.87
CA ASN A 181 -73.76 -23.71 55.78
C ASN A 181 -73.50 -24.49 54.48
N LYS A 182 -74.51 -25.24 53.96
CA LYS A 182 -74.43 -25.94 52.70
C LYS A 182 -74.28 -24.98 51.52
N SER A 183 -75.16 -23.95 51.42
CA SER A 183 -75.09 -22.98 50.31
C SER A 183 -73.81 -22.14 50.38
N LYS A 184 -73.37 -21.79 51.60
CA LYS A 184 -72.09 -21.10 51.78
C LYS A 184 -70.87 -21.93 51.31
N THR A 185 -70.84 -23.27 51.71
CA THR A 185 -69.77 -24.15 51.30
C THR A 185 -69.76 -24.35 49.77
N THR A 186 -70.88 -24.45 49.13
CA THR A 186 -70.99 -24.55 47.68
C THR A 186 -70.46 -23.23 47.00
N ALA A 187 -70.89 -22.05 47.49
CA ALA A 187 -70.38 -20.78 46.97
C ALA A 187 -68.85 -20.60 47.14
N ASP A 188 -68.30 -21.01 48.32
CA ASP A 188 -66.88 -20.97 48.60
C ASP A 188 -66.10 -21.95 47.69
N GLN A 189 -66.63 -23.12 47.38
CA GLN A 189 -66.02 -24.04 46.41
C GLN A 189 -66.02 -23.49 45.01
N LEU A 190 -67.14 -22.90 44.55
CA LEU A 190 -67.21 -22.27 43.24
C LEU A 190 -66.37 -21.02 43.14
N ALA A 191 -66.20 -20.22 44.22
CA ALA A 191 -65.26 -19.10 44.28
C ALA A 191 -63.83 -19.60 44.00
N THR A 192 -63.42 -20.66 44.65
CA THR A 192 -62.10 -21.26 44.42
C THR A 192 -61.94 -21.78 43.00
N GLN A 193 -62.95 -22.43 42.47
CA GLN A 193 -62.96 -22.94 41.08
C GLN A 193 -62.89 -21.80 40.05
N HIS A 194 -63.66 -20.72 40.28
CA HIS A 194 -63.56 -19.52 39.43
C HIS A 194 -62.17 -18.90 39.46
N GLN A 195 -61.56 -18.74 40.62
CA GLN A 195 -60.21 -18.18 40.76
C GLN A 195 -59.20 -19.07 40.01
N LEU A 196 -59.24 -20.39 40.14
CA LEU A 196 -58.39 -21.32 39.42
C LEU A 196 -58.61 -21.25 37.90
N SER A 197 -59.85 -21.05 37.44
CA SER A 197 -60.12 -20.94 36.00
C SER A 197 -59.55 -19.68 35.40
N LEU A 198 -59.53 -18.54 36.14
CA LEU A 198 -58.88 -17.32 35.73
C LEU A 198 -57.35 -17.48 35.65
N GLN A 199 -56.73 -18.12 36.66
CA GLN A 199 -55.28 -18.43 36.60
C GLN A 199 -54.96 -19.32 35.44
N GLN A 200 -55.79 -20.33 35.13
CA GLN A 200 -55.59 -21.19 33.99
C GLN A 200 -55.71 -20.50 32.64
N LEU A 201 -56.61 -19.49 32.53
CA LEU A 201 -56.69 -18.62 31.35
C LEU A 201 -55.41 -17.78 31.18
N GLU A 202 -54.91 -17.17 32.24
CA GLU A 202 -53.67 -16.41 32.18
C GLU A 202 -52.46 -17.28 31.73
N VAL A 203 -52.32 -18.48 32.30
CA VAL A 203 -51.27 -19.41 31.90
C VAL A 203 -51.43 -19.84 30.44
N ASN A 204 -52.66 -20.10 29.96
CA ASN A 204 -52.91 -20.44 28.57
C ASN A 204 -52.59 -19.28 27.63
N GLU A 205 -52.97 -18.06 27.97
CA GLU A 205 -52.62 -16.86 27.16
C GLU A 205 -51.08 -16.72 27.01
N LYS A 206 -50.34 -16.87 28.12
CA LYS A 206 -48.87 -16.87 28.08
C LYS A 206 -48.28 -17.99 27.23
N ASN A 207 -48.85 -19.23 27.33
CA ASN A 207 -48.43 -20.37 26.54
C ASN A 207 -48.66 -20.13 25.03
N ILE A 208 -49.79 -19.52 24.67
CA ILE A 208 -50.12 -19.14 23.30
C ILE A 208 -49.07 -18.14 22.77
N GLU A 209 -48.75 -17.12 23.55
CA GLU A 209 -47.72 -16.11 23.18
C GLU A 209 -46.38 -16.77 22.91
N ILE A 210 -45.91 -17.68 23.79
CA ILE A 210 -44.67 -18.44 23.62
C ILE A 210 -44.70 -19.30 22.36
N GLN A 211 -45.81 -20.00 22.08
CA GLN A 211 -45.92 -20.82 20.89
C GLN A 211 -45.92 -20.00 19.61
N LEU A 212 -46.60 -18.87 19.58
CA LEU A 212 -46.59 -17.96 18.45
C LEU A 212 -45.22 -17.31 18.26
N ALA A 213 -44.53 -16.91 19.34
CA ALA A 213 -43.16 -16.41 19.26
C ALA A 213 -42.19 -17.47 18.70
N SER A 214 -42.34 -18.75 19.10
CA SER A 214 -41.55 -19.83 18.54
C SER A 214 -41.82 -20.04 17.05
N ALA A 215 -43.07 -19.99 16.62
CA ALA A 215 -43.43 -20.09 15.21
C ALA A 215 -42.96 -18.86 14.40
N GLN A 216 -43.00 -17.66 14.98
CA GLN A 216 -42.44 -16.45 14.37
C GLN A 216 -40.93 -16.58 14.15
N THR A 217 -40.19 -17.12 15.10
CA THR A 217 -38.74 -17.36 14.95
C THR A 217 -38.45 -18.25 13.74
N LYS A 218 -39.29 -19.25 13.41
CA LYS A 218 -39.15 -20.07 12.21
C LYS A 218 -39.31 -19.24 10.92
N ILE A 219 -40.26 -18.30 10.91
CA ILE A 219 -40.45 -17.38 9.79
C ILE A 219 -39.21 -16.51 9.62
N ASP A 220 -38.68 -15.95 10.71
CA ASP A 220 -37.52 -15.09 10.69
C ASP A 220 -36.27 -15.83 10.20
N GLN A 221 -36.08 -17.09 10.59
CA GLN A 221 -35.03 -17.97 10.09
C GLN A 221 -35.16 -18.22 8.57
N ALA A 222 -36.36 -18.59 8.11
CA ALA A 222 -36.63 -18.84 6.71
C ALA A 222 -36.45 -17.55 5.87
N LYS A 223 -36.87 -16.42 6.40
CA LYS A 223 -36.65 -15.08 5.77
C LYS A 223 -35.19 -14.74 5.67
N ALA A 224 -34.39 -14.91 6.74
CA ALA A 224 -32.97 -14.64 6.75
C ALA A 224 -32.21 -15.50 5.71
N LEU A 225 -32.62 -16.78 5.58
CA LEU A 225 -32.05 -17.69 4.58
C LEU A 225 -32.38 -17.23 3.14
N LEU A 226 -33.63 -16.83 2.90
CA LEU A 226 -34.05 -16.28 1.60
C LEU A 226 -33.29 -15.00 1.27
N ASP A 227 -33.15 -14.07 2.22
CA ASP A 227 -32.43 -12.82 2.06
C ASP A 227 -30.93 -13.08 1.72
N LEU A 228 -30.31 -14.10 2.35
CA LEU A 228 -28.94 -14.52 2.04
C LEU A 228 -28.81 -14.97 0.58
N TYR A 229 -29.65 -15.88 0.14
CA TYR A 229 -29.60 -16.39 -1.24
C TYR A 229 -29.95 -15.32 -2.29
N GLN A 230 -30.86 -14.41 -1.96
CA GLN A 230 -31.19 -13.28 -2.84
C GLN A 230 -30.00 -12.30 -2.99
N LYS A 231 -29.26 -12.04 -1.91
CA LYS A 231 -28.04 -11.24 -1.98
C LYS A 231 -26.96 -11.90 -2.84
N GLN A 232 -26.78 -13.21 -2.68
CA GLN A 232 -25.86 -13.98 -3.52
C GLN A 232 -26.31 -13.95 -4.99
N GLN A 233 -27.61 -14.10 -5.26
CA GLN A 233 -28.17 -14.00 -6.62
C GLN A 233 -27.97 -12.60 -7.23
N ALA A 234 -28.16 -11.54 -6.45
CA ALA A 234 -27.90 -10.18 -6.91
C ALA A 234 -26.42 -9.95 -7.24
N ALA A 235 -25.52 -10.61 -6.51
CA ALA A 235 -24.07 -10.53 -6.73
C ALA A 235 -23.60 -11.28 -8.00
N LEU A 236 -24.44 -12.11 -8.62
CA LEU A 236 -24.17 -12.67 -9.95
C LEU A 236 -24.10 -11.58 -11.03
N GLN A 237 -24.68 -10.41 -10.79
CA GLN A 237 -24.37 -9.20 -11.52
C GLN A 237 -23.16 -8.52 -10.88
N VAL A 238 -21.99 -8.79 -11.41
CA VAL A 238 -20.74 -8.21 -10.93
C VAL A 238 -20.75 -6.70 -11.18
N LYS A 239 -20.73 -5.91 -10.10
CA LYS A 239 -20.82 -4.44 -10.16
C LYS A 239 -19.60 -3.82 -9.50
N SER A 240 -19.14 -2.69 -10.04
CA SER A 240 -18.15 -1.86 -9.38
C SER A 240 -18.78 -1.13 -8.20
N THR A 241 -18.05 -0.99 -7.08
CA THR A 241 -18.44 -0.13 -5.95
C THR A 241 -17.74 1.22 -5.97
N ILE A 242 -16.64 1.34 -6.75
CA ILE A 242 -15.87 2.57 -6.90
C ILE A 242 -15.89 3.09 -8.34
N SER A 243 -15.54 4.37 -8.50
CA SER A 243 -15.24 4.95 -9.81
C SER A 243 -13.79 4.68 -10.18
N GLY A 244 -13.53 4.17 -11.37
CA GLY A 244 -12.16 3.87 -11.80
C GLY A 244 -12.11 3.28 -13.20
N ALA A 245 -10.94 2.81 -13.59
CA ALA A 245 -10.75 2.04 -14.83
C ALA A 245 -10.74 0.54 -14.51
N LEU A 246 -11.42 -0.24 -15.32
CA LEU A 246 -11.38 -1.70 -15.25
C LEU A 246 -9.99 -2.18 -15.70
N ALA A 247 -9.24 -2.82 -14.80
CA ALA A 247 -7.93 -3.39 -15.09
C ALA A 247 -8.03 -4.75 -15.82
N PRO A 248 -7.04 -5.11 -16.63
CA PRO A 248 -6.94 -6.46 -17.16
C PRO A 248 -6.60 -7.44 -16.03
N LEU A 249 -7.35 -8.53 -15.94
CA LEU A 249 -7.01 -9.63 -15.04
C LEU A 249 -5.79 -10.40 -15.56
N ALA A 250 -5.00 -10.97 -14.65
CA ALA A 250 -3.85 -11.82 -15.01
C ALA A 250 -4.25 -12.99 -15.92
N THR A 251 -5.44 -13.56 -15.68
CA THR A 251 -6.07 -14.56 -16.56
C THR A 251 -7.38 -13.97 -17.08
N PRO A 252 -7.46 -13.56 -18.37
CA PRO A 252 -8.67 -13.01 -18.94
C PRO A 252 -9.80 -14.03 -18.91
N LEU A 253 -10.97 -13.61 -18.41
CA LEU A 253 -12.16 -14.45 -18.36
C LEU A 253 -12.85 -14.50 -19.74
N GLN A 254 -13.45 -15.65 -20.04
CA GLN A 254 -14.18 -15.88 -21.29
C GLN A 254 -15.64 -16.24 -20.99
N VAL A 255 -16.54 -15.91 -21.92
CA VAL A 255 -17.94 -16.34 -21.85
C VAL A 255 -18.00 -17.87 -21.90
N GLY A 256 -18.79 -18.46 -21.01
CA GLY A 256 -18.88 -19.91 -20.82
C GLY A 256 -17.86 -20.48 -19.84
N GLN A 257 -16.90 -19.69 -19.36
CA GLN A 257 -15.92 -20.14 -18.38
C GLN A 257 -16.55 -20.27 -16.99
N HIS A 258 -16.24 -21.37 -16.30
CA HIS A 258 -16.59 -21.56 -14.90
C HIS A 258 -15.60 -20.82 -14.00
N VAL A 259 -16.09 -20.12 -12.99
CA VAL A 259 -15.34 -19.42 -11.95
C VAL A 259 -15.75 -19.92 -10.59
N ALA A 260 -14.77 -20.31 -9.77
CA ALA A 260 -15.02 -20.76 -8.41
C ALA A 260 -15.25 -19.57 -7.46
N ALA A 261 -15.98 -19.80 -6.37
CA ALA A 261 -16.15 -18.82 -5.31
C ALA A 261 -14.78 -18.32 -4.79
N GLY A 262 -14.67 -17.02 -4.55
CA GLY A 262 -13.42 -16.37 -4.12
C GLY A 262 -12.47 -15.98 -5.27
N THR A 263 -12.70 -16.43 -6.50
CA THR A 263 -11.89 -16.00 -7.66
C THR A 263 -12.20 -14.54 -8.00
N SER A 264 -11.16 -13.72 -8.15
CA SER A 264 -11.34 -12.33 -8.61
C SER A 264 -11.83 -12.32 -10.05
N VAL A 265 -13.00 -11.74 -10.28
CA VAL A 265 -13.66 -11.64 -11.60
C VAL A 265 -13.56 -10.26 -12.21
N ALA A 266 -13.23 -9.24 -11.42
CA ALA A 266 -12.95 -7.90 -11.90
C ALA A 266 -11.98 -7.20 -10.94
N GLU A 267 -11.20 -6.28 -11.50
CA GLU A 267 -10.30 -5.39 -10.76
C GLU A 267 -10.54 -3.97 -11.27
N VAL A 268 -10.87 -3.06 -10.36
CA VAL A 268 -11.10 -1.65 -10.67
C VAL A 268 -10.06 -0.80 -9.97
N ILE A 269 -9.39 0.09 -10.72
CA ILE A 269 -8.31 0.94 -10.23
C ILE A 269 -8.73 2.41 -10.36
N GLN A 270 -8.63 3.16 -9.28
CA GLN A 270 -8.79 4.62 -9.29
C GLN A 270 -7.53 5.23 -9.93
N ARG A 271 -7.69 5.90 -11.08
CA ARG A 271 -6.57 6.42 -11.87
C ARG A 271 -5.91 7.65 -11.26
N ASP A 272 -6.60 8.34 -10.36
CA ASP A 272 -6.15 9.54 -9.65
C ASP A 272 -5.32 9.26 -8.40
N LYS A 273 -5.27 8.00 -7.95
CA LYS A 273 -4.55 7.59 -6.75
C LYS A 273 -3.39 6.67 -7.08
N LEU A 274 -2.32 7.28 -7.57
CA LEU A 274 -1.08 6.57 -7.87
C LEU A 274 0.01 6.92 -6.83
N LYS A 275 0.97 6.02 -6.69
CA LYS A 275 2.24 6.21 -5.99
C LYS A 275 3.38 5.82 -6.91
N ALA A 276 4.58 6.32 -6.65
CA ALA A 276 5.77 5.90 -7.38
C ALA A 276 6.51 4.81 -6.59
N ALA A 277 6.73 3.67 -7.20
CA ALA A 277 7.56 2.59 -6.66
C ALA A 277 8.95 2.71 -7.30
N LEU A 278 9.93 3.22 -6.53
CA LEU A 278 11.29 3.44 -6.98
C LEU A 278 12.18 2.27 -6.60
N GLN A 279 12.97 1.75 -7.54
CA GLN A 279 14.00 0.78 -7.24
C GLN A 279 15.33 1.50 -7.00
N ILE A 280 15.85 1.40 -5.80
CA ILE A 280 17.08 2.09 -5.37
C ILE A 280 18.13 1.05 -5.01
N ALA A 281 19.36 1.26 -5.47
CA ALA A 281 20.47 0.37 -5.16
C ALA A 281 20.62 0.18 -3.63
N GLU A 282 20.82 -1.04 -3.16
CA GLU A 282 20.90 -1.38 -1.73
C GLU A 282 21.89 -0.49 -0.98
N THR A 283 23.04 -0.19 -1.59
CA THR A 283 24.08 0.65 -0.98
C THR A 283 23.63 2.08 -0.70
N GLN A 284 22.69 2.60 -1.51
CA GLN A 284 22.13 3.95 -1.37
C GLN A 284 20.85 3.95 -0.53
N ALA A 285 20.13 2.83 -0.51
CA ALA A 285 18.86 2.70 0.20
C ALA A 285 19.00 2.66 1.73
N ARG A 286 20.23 2.48 2.27
CA ARG A 286 20.49 2.39 3.71
C ARG A 286 20.17 3.66 4.47
N ASP A 287 20.36 4.82 3.83
CA ASP A 287 20.20 6.12 4.44
C ASP A 287 18.82 6.73 4.23
N ILE A 288 17.93 6.03 3.52
CA ILE A 288 16.56 6.49 3.26
C ILE A 288 15.71 6.29 4.52
N GLN A 289 14.93 7.32 4.86
CA GLN A 289 13.99 7.32 5.98
C GLN A 289 12.58 7.65 5.48
N LEU A 290 11.59 7.29 6.29
CA LEU A 290 10.20 7.68 6.03
C LEU A 290 10.05 9.20 6.08
N ASP A 291 9.08 9.73 5.36
CA ASP A 291 8.74 11.15 5.25
C ASP A 291 9.81 12.02 4.57
N GLN A 292 10.89 11.44 4.05
CA GLN A 292 11.87 12.21 3.26
C GLN A 292 11.22 12.72 1.98
N PRO A 293 11.47 14.01 1.62
CA PRO A 293 10.95 14.59 0.39
C PRO A 293 11.55 13.91 -0.84
N ALA A 294 10.72 13.76 -1.86
CA ALA A 294 11.10 13.16 -3.13
C ALA A 294 10.52 13.97 -4.30
N SER A 295 11.15 13.85 -5.45
CA SER A 295 10.70 14.43 -6.72
C SER A 295 10.57 13.33 -7.76
N ILE A 296 9.39 13.21 -8.36
CA ILE A 296 9.08 12.18 -9.36
C ILE A 296 8.88 12.86 -10.71
N ASP A 297 9.77 12.56 -11.65
CA ASP A 297 9.69 13.02 -13.02
C ASP A 297 8.97 11.98 -13.89
N THR A 298 7.83 12.34 -14.42
CA THR A 298 7.00 11.51 -15.30
C THR A 298 7.32 11.73 -16.79
N HIS A 299 8.39 12.49 -17.11
CA HIS A 299 8.73 12.99 -18.44
C HIS A 299 7.71 13.99 -19.05
N ASN A 300 6.57 14.16 -18.39
CA ASN A 300 5.53 15.16 -18.72
C ASN A 300 5.33 16.19 -17.60
N GLY A 301 6.13 16.09 -16.54
CA GLY A 301 6.08 16.99 -15.39
C GLY A 301 6.68 16.34 -14.15
N VAL A 302 7.19 17.19 -13.26
CA VAL A 302 7.76 16.77 -11.98
C VAL A 302 6.72 16.93 -10.87
N ILE A 303 6.50 15.87 -10.10
CA ILE A 303 5.54 15.84 -9.01
C ILE A 303 6.33 15.72 -7.70
N PRO A 304 6.10 16.63 -6.73
CA PRO A 304 6.63 16.45 -5.38
C PRO A 304 5.95 15.29 -4.68
N GLY A 305 6.68 14.64 -3.78
CA GLY A 305 6.16 13.54 -2.97
C GLY A 305 7.03 13.30 -1.76
N HIS A 306 6.69 12.31 -0.98
CA HIS A 306 7.44 11.87 0.19
C HIS A 306 7.48 10.36 0.30
N VAL A 307 8.52 9.84 0.94
CA VAL A 307 8.72 8.40 1.16
C VAL A 307 7.71 7.90 2.18
N THR A 308 6.87 6.94 1.80
CA THR A 308 5.86 6.35 2.69
C THR A 308 6.15 4.91 3.09
N ARG A 309 6.92 4.18 2.28
CA ARG A 309 7.29 2.80 2.58
C ARG A 309 8.66 2.46 2.01
N ILE A 310 9.42 1.69 2.76
CA ILE A 310 10.69 1.12 2.33
C ILE A 310 10.57 -0.40 2.47
N ASP A 311 10.65 -1.12 1.36
CA ASP A 311 10.57 -2.57 1.38
C ASP A 311 11.79 -3.14 2.14
N PRO A 312 11.61 -4.02 3.14
CA PRO A 312 12.72 -4.64 3.84
C PRO A 312 13.51 -5.61 2.95
N ALA A 313 12.90 -6.17 1.92
CA ALA A 313 13.54 -7.13 1.03
C ALA A 313 14.42 -6.44 -0.02
N VAL A 314 15.56 -7.07 -0.32
CA VAL A 314 16.43 -6.72 -1.43
C VAL A 314 16.19 -7.70 -2.58
N VAL A 315 15.82 -7.18 -3.73
CA VAL A 315 15.58 -7.98 -4.95
C VAL A 315 16.51 -7.48 -6.04
N ASN A 316 17.32 -8.37 -6.61
CA ASN A 316 18.29 -8.03 -7.66
C ASN A 316 19.24 -6.86 -7.31
N GLY A 317 19.65 -6.76 -6.02
CA GLY A 317 20.55 -5.70 -5.55
C GLY A 317 19.89 -4.33 -5.38
N THR A 318 18.54 -4.26 -5.47
CA THR A 318 17.77 -3.03 -5.26
C THR A 318 16.73 -3.23 -4.17
N ARG A 319 16.34 -2.13 -3.52
CA ARG A 319 15.19 -2.05 -2.59
C ARG A 319 14.11 -1.18 -3.22
N THR A 320 12.88 -1.62 -3.06
CA THR A 320 11.72 -0.83 -3.49
C THR A 320 11.37 0.20 -2.43
N VAL A 321 11.25 1.45 -2.85
CA VAL A 321 10.84 2.57 -2.00
C VAL A 321 9.58 3.18 -2.62
N ASP A 322 8.49 3.17 -1.85
CA ASP A 322 7.23 3.77 -2.28
C ASP A 322 7.20 5.25 -1.88
N VAL A 323 6.88 6.07 -2.84
CA VAL A 323 6.73 7.52 -2.70
C VAL A 323 5.28 7.90 -2.98
N THR A 324 4.62 8.51 -2.01
CA THR A 324 3.30 9.11 -2.22
C THR A 324 3.46 10.45 -2.91
N LEU A 325 2.60 10.71 -3.88
CA LEU A 325 2.62 11.93 -4.68
C LEU A 325 1.76 13.00 -4.00
N ASP A 326 2.31 14.17 -3.77
CA ASP A 326 1.65 15.28 -3.04
C ASP A 326 1.03 16.32 -3.99
N GLY A 327 1.15 16.12 -5.30
CA GLY A 327 0.64 17.01 -6.33
C GLY A 327 -0.36 16.36 -7.29
N PRO A 328 -1.04 17.14 -8.12
CA PRO A 328 -1.92 16.60 -9.15
C PRO A 328 -1.11 15.82 -10.18
N LEU A 329 -1.69 14.72 -10.66
CA LEU A 329 -1.09 13.90 -11.69
C LEU A 329 -1.10 14.65 -13.04
N PRO A 330 0.03 14.72 -13.78
CA PRO A 330 0.07 15.34 -15.09
C PRO A 330 -0.73 14.51 -16.11
N PRO A 331 -1.15 15.13 -17.23
CA PRO A 331 -1.79 14.41 -18.30
C PRO A 331 -0.94 13.23 -18.79
N GLY A 332 -1.56 12.05 -18.94
CA GLY A 332 -0.87 10.84 -19.38
C GLY A 332 -0.27 10.00 -18.25
N ALA A 333 -0.36 10.40 -16.98
CA ALA A 333 -0.01 9.55 -15.86
C ALA A 333 -0.98 8.36 -15.77
N VAL A 334 -0.46 7.17 -16.03
CA VAL A 334 -1.22 5.91 -15.99
C VAL A 334 -0.45 4.86 -15.17
N PRO A 335 -1.13 3.85 -14.63
CA PRO A 335 -0.46 2.71 -14.01
C PRO A 335 0.60 2.10 -14.93
N GLN A 336 1.72 1.67 -14.36
CA GLN A 336 2.89 1.09 -15.04
C GLN A 336 3.68 2.09 -15.92
N LEU A 337 3.40 3.41 -15.85
CA LEU A 337 4.26 4.42 -16.48
C LEU A 337 5.63 4.41 -15.79
N SER A 338 6.70 4.35 -16.61
CA SER A 338 8.06 4.54 -16.12
C SER A 338 8.27 5.99 -15.70
N VAL A 339 8.91 6.17 -14.54
CA VAL A 339 9.22 7.47 -13.96
C VAL A 339 10.64 7.49 -13.42
N ASP A 340 11.25 8.66 -13.42
CA ASP A 340 12.50 8.92 -12.70
C ASP A 340 12.19 9.51 -11.33
N GLY A 341 12.82 9.01 -10.28
CA GLY A 341 12.61 9.51 -8.93
C GLY A 341 13.93 9.89 -8.25
N THR A 342 13.93 11.01 -7.55
CA THR A 342 15.02 11.41 -6.66
C THR A 342 14.47 11.62 -5.25
N ILE A 343 15.24 11.17 -4.25
CA ILE A 343 14.90 11.32 -2.82
C ILE A 343 15.96 12.19 -2.18
N ASP A 344 15.54 13.20 -1.44
CA ASP A 344 16.42 14.09 -0.68
C ASP A 344 16.73 13.43 0.67
N LEU A 345 17.98 13.00 0.88
CA LEU A 345 18.39 12.32 2.11
C LEU A 345 18.68 13.30 3.23
N GLU A 346 19.56 14.26 2.96
CA GLU A 346 20.02 15.24 3.95
C GLU A 346 20.45 16.54 3.28
N ARG A 347 20.40 17.62 4.04
CA ARG A 347 20.92 18.94 3.61
C ARG A 347 22.18 19.24 4.41
N LEU A 348 23.31 19.26 3.71
CA LEU A 348 24.61 19.69 4.26
C LEU A 348 24.71 21.21 4.11
N THR A 349 24.93 21.90 5.22
CA THR A 349 25.04 23.37 5.24
C THR A 349 26.49 23.79 5.30
N ASP A 350 26.85 24.85 4.53
CA ASP A 350 28.19 25.48 4.52
C ASP A 350 29.33 24.49 4.23
N VAL A 351 29.16 23.62 3.22
CA VAL A 351 30.17 22.66 2.78
C VAL A 351 30.84 23.10 1.46
N LEU A 352 32.07 22.67 1.24
CA LEU A 352 32.69 22.73 -0.08
C LEU A 352 32.17 21.57 -0.91
N TYR A 353 31.75 21.85 -2.12
CA TYR A 353 31.29 20.83 -3.05
C TYR A 353 31.62 21.18 -4.50
N VAL A 354 31.65 20.19 -5.34
CA VAL A 354 31.88 20.31 -6.79
C VAL A 354 30.96 19.29 -7.51
N GLY A 355 30.79 19.42 -8.80
CA GLY A 355 30.12 18.43 -9.62
C GLY A 355 30.69 17.03 -9.39
N ARG A 356 29.86 16.01 -9.55
CA ARG A 356 30.27 14.62 -9.31
C ARG A 356 31.23 14.15 -10.40
N PRO A 357 32.48 13.73 -10.06
CA PRO A 357 33.40 13.16 -11.02
C PRO A 357 32.88 11.87 -11.65
N ALA A 358 33.26 11.60 -12.89
CA ALA A 358 32.88 10.38 -13.60
C ALA A 358 33.33 9.10 -12.86
N LEU A 359 34.46 9.14 -12.16
CA LEU A 359 35.00 8.05 -11.35
C LEU A 359 35.18 8.50 -9.91
N GLY A 360 34.87 7.62 -8.98
CA GLY A 360 35.11 7.81 -7.56
C GLY A 360 33.91 7.45 -6.67
N ASN A 361 34.23 6.91 -5.50
CA ASN A 361 33.25 6.56 -4.47
C ASN A 361 33.18 7.64 -3.40
N GLU A 362 32.05 7.73 -2.72
CA GLU A 362 31.92 8.57 -1.53
C GLU A 362 32.89 8.15 -0.41
N ASN A 363 33.26 9.08 0.43
CA ASN A 363 34.17 8.88 1.57
C ASN A 363 35.53 8.25 1.18
N SER A 364 36.05 8.61 0.02
CA SER A 364 37.33 8.12 -0.52
C SER A 364 38.29 9.30 -0.85
N THR A 365 39.51 8.96 -1.24
CA THR A 365 40.46 9.91 -1.78
C THR A 365 40.57 9.71 -3.30
N LEU A 366 40.23 10.74 -4.06
CA LEU A 366 40.29 10.75 -5.51
C LEU A 366 41.47 11.56 -5.98
N SER A 367 42.06 11.21 -7.13
CA SER A 367 43.02 12.04 -7.80
C SER A 367 42.31 12.82 -8.89
N LEU A 368 42.19 14.15 -8.71
CA LEU A 368 41.57 15.04 -9.69
C LEU A 368 42.63 15.98 -10.28
N PHE A 369 42.43 16.45 -11.50
CA PHE A 369 43.24 17.46 -12.11
C PHE A 369 42.66 18.85 -11.82
N ARG A 370 43.38 19.65 -11.00
CA ARG A 370 43.04 21.03 -10.74
C ARG A 370 43.69 21.93 -11.82
N MET A 371 42.90 22.74 -12.45
CA MET A 371 43.33 23.67 -13.46
C MET A 371 44.11 24.83 -12.82
N ASP A 372 45.21 25.24 -13.45
CA ASP A 372 45.96 26.44 -13.09
C ASP A 372 45.18 27.70 -13.53
N SER A 373 45.57 28.86 -13.03
CA SER A 373 44.93 30.14 -13.33
C SER A 373 44.97 30.56 -14.81
N ASP A 374 45.83 29.92 -15.61
CA ASP A 374 45.92 30.10 -17.07
C ASP A 374 44.88 29.30 -17.85
N HIS A 375 44.16 28.34 -17.19
CA HIS A 375 43.24 27.39 -17.78
C HIS A 375 43.84 26.53 -18.92
N LYS A 376 45.15 26.56 -19.11
CA LYS A 376 45.87 25.82 -20.14
C LYS A 376 46.61 24.62 -19.56
N THR A 377 46.83 24.60 -18.27
CA THR A 377 47.52 23.51 -17.59
C THR A 377 46.68 23.04 -16.39
N ALA A 378 46.78 21.75 -16.10
CA ALA A 378 46.14 21.19 -14.90
C ALA A 378 47.11 20.28 -14.15
N VAL A 379 47.08 20.34 -12.83
CA VAL A 379 47.94 19.61 -11.91
C VAL A 379 47.11 18.59 -11.15
N ARG A 380 47.61 17.40 -11.05
CA ARG A 380 46.99 16.32 -10.30
C ARG A 380 47.09 16.57 -8.80
N VAL A 381 45.96 16.55 -8.11
CA VAL A 381 45.87 16.77 -6.67
C VAL A 381 45.07 15.63 -6.04
N PRO A 382 45.51 15.08 -4.89
CA PRO A 382 44.71 14.17 -4.11
C PRO A 382 43.59 14.97 -3.39
N VAL A 383 42.34 14.56 -3.59
CA VAL A 383 41.17 15.22 -3.04
C VAL A 383 40.44 14.23 -2.16
N LYS A 384 40.27 14.53 -0.89
CA LYS A 384 39.47 13.76 0.01
C LYS A 384 37.99 14.16 -0.13
N VAL A 385 37.17 13.28 -0.61
CA VAL A 385 35.75 13.51 -0.81
C VAL A 385 34.92 12.88 0.31
N GLY A 386 33.78 13.50 0.60
CA GLY A 386 32.84 13.06 1.60
C GLY A 386 31.57 12.47 0.98
N ARG A 387 30.42 12.99 1.37
CA ARG A 387 29.11 12.58 0.91
C ARG A 387 28.90 12.88 -0.57
N ALA A 388 28.35 11.93 -1.30
CA ALA A 388 28.01 12.09 -2.71
C ALA A 388 26.50 12.24 -2.90
N SER A 389 26.13 13.10 -3.83
CA SER A 389 24.76 13.28 -4.35
C SER A 389 24.70 12.77 -5.80
N VAL A 390 23.54 12.89 -6.44
CA VAL A 390 23.37 12.54 -7.86
C VAL A 390 24.34 13.32 -8.74
N ASN A 391 24.40 14.64 -8.58
CA ASN A 391 25.13 15.55 -9.47
C ASN A 391 26.32 16.26 -8.81
N SER A 392 26.58 16.06 -7.52
CA SER A 392 27.63 16.75 -6.78
C SER A 392 28.27 15.85 -5.73
N ILE A 393 29.49 16.25 -5.29
CA ILE A 393 30.20 15.53 -4.23
C ILE A 393 30.82 16.56 -3.28
N GLN A 394 30.76 16.24 -1.99
CA GLN A 394 31.38 17.06 -0.94
C GLN A 394 32.90 16.95 -1.00
N VAL A 395 33.61 18.07 -0.87
CA VAL A 395 35.06 18.13 -0.74
C VAL A 395 35.40 18.36 0.72
N LEU A 396 36.15 17.41 1.30
CA LEU A 396 36.64 17.52 2.69
C LEU A 396 38.01 18.13 2.80
N ASP A 397 38.90 17.79 1.83
CA ASP A 397 40.29 18.29 1.83
C ASP A 397 40.89 18.22 0.41
N GLY A 398 41.95 18.97 0.15
CA GLY A 398 42.71 18.98 -1.11
C GLY A 398 42.31 20.05 -2.11
N LEU A 399 41.17 20.74 -1.95
CA LEU A 399 40.72 21.84 -2.81
C LEU A 399 40.21 23.02 -1.97
N LYS A 400 40.22 24.21 -2.58
CA LYS A 400 39.69 25.44 -2.01
C LYS A 400 38.51 25.96 -2.83
N GLU A 401 37.72 26.82 -2.22
CA GLU A 401 36.65 27.53 -2.92
C GLU A 401 37.24 28.32 -4.09
N GLY A 402 36.63 28.21 -5.26
CA GLY A 402 37.11 28.85 -6.51
C GLY A 402 38.07 27.99 -7.32
N ASP A 403 38.65 26.88 -6.79
CA ASP A 403 39.44 25.95 -7.58
C ASP A 403 38.61 25.33 -8.70
N THR A 404 39.13 25.29 -9.93
CA THR A 404 38.48 24.59 -11.05
C THR A 404 39.12 23.21 -11.23
N VAL A 405 38.31 22.15 -11.28
CA VAL A 405 38.78 20.76 -11.43
C VAL A 405 38.10 20.08 -12.61
N ILE A 406 38.81 19.10 -13.18
CA ILE A 406 38.30 18.29 -14.29
C ILE A 406 37.56 17.09 -13.71
N LEU A 407 36.28 16.92 -14.11
CA LEU A 407 35.38 15.87 -13.64
C LEU A 407 35.28 14.67 -14.58
N SER A 408 35.68 14.84 -15.86
CA SER A 408 35.69 13.75 -16.83
C SER A 408 36.68 12.65 -16.44
N ASP A 409 36.52 11.44 -17.03
CA ASP A 409 37.41 10.31 -16.80
C ASP A 409 38.82 10.60 -17.32
N MET A 410 39.75 10.79 -16.39
CA MET A 410 41.16 11.09 -16.66
C MET A 410 42.08 9.87 -16.38
N SER A 411 41.55 8.65 -16.26
CA SER A 411 42.34 7.45 -15.92
C SER A 411 43.46 7.13 -16.89
N ARG A 412 43.37 7.58 -18.15
CA ARG A 412 44.46 7.44 -19.15
C ARG A 412 45.71 8.19 -18.77
N TRP A 413 45.59 9.23 -17.92
CA TRP A 413 46.70 10.12 -17.49
C TRP A 413 47.06 9.93 -16.02
N ASP A 414 46.68 8.80 -15.42
CA ASP A 414 46.98 8.50 -14.01
C ASP A 414 48.46 8.44 -13.68
N ASN A 415 49.34 8.27 -14.70
CA ASN A 415 50.78 8.17 -14.54
C ASN A 415 51.52 9.55 -14.66
N VAL A 416 50.78 10.65 -14.83
CA VAL A 416 51.38 11.97 -15.01
C VAL A 416 50.82 12.95 -13.98
N ASP A 417 51.69 13.83 -13.47
CA ASP A 417 51.32 14.82 -12.46
C ASP A 417 50.75 16.12 -13.06
N ARG A 418 50.96 16.36 -14.36
CA ARG A 418 50.54 17.55 -15.05
C ARG A 418 50.13 17.25 -16.48
N ILE A 419 49.09 17.89 -16.94
CA ILE A 419 48.60 17.84 -18.32
C ILE A 419 48.45 19.24 -18.87
N ARG A 420 48.48 19.38 -20.20
CA ARG A 420 48.24 20.62 -20.94
C ARG A 420 46.95 20.46 -21.75
N LEU A 421 46.13 21.47 -21.74
CA LEU A 421 44.88 21.53 -22.50
C LEU A 421 45.11 22.29 -23.80
N GLU A 422 44.70 21.72 -24.91
CA GLU A 422 44.76 22.32 -26.25
C GLU A 422 43.40 22.29 -26.92
#